data_b15b2bedae257fab4929323d687a8451
#
_entry.id   b15b2bedae257fab4929323d687a8451
#
_cell.length_a   1.000
_cell.length_b   1.000
_cell.length_c   1.000
_cell.angle_alpha   90.00
_cell.angle_beta   90.00
_cell.angle_gamma   90.00
#
_symmetry.space_group_name_H-M   'P 1'
#
loop_
_entity.id
_entity.type
_entity.pdbx_description
1 polymer ?
#
loop_
_entity_poly.entity_id
_entity_poly.type
_entity_poly.pdbx_seq_one_letter_code
_entity_poly.pdbx_strand_id
1 'polypeptide(L)'
;GENADPDYFGRDTGDAGKDDPRNADDIGENELLVVSFGTSFNGSRAADIKGIEDALQAAYPDWSVRRAFTAQIIINHVQARDGEKIDNMDQALDRAVANGVKNLVVQPTHLMHGAEYDEMCEAVEQYRDKFDSVAIAEPLLGEVGEDATVINADKEAVAAAITAEAVKTAGYDDAAAAAADGTAFVFMGHGTSHTAKVSYSQMQTAMQTLGYDNVFIGTVEGEPEDTACDAVIEKVKEAGYTKVILRPLMVVAGDHANNDMA
;
A
#
# COMPACT_ATOMS: atom_id res chain seq x y z
N GLY A 1 -5.35 -27.42 -10.92
CA GLY A 1 -4.80 -28.42 -10.12
C GLY A 1 -3.34 -28.57 -10.37
N GLU A 2 -2.55 -27.59 -10.13
CA GLU A 2 -1.16 -27.68 -10.51
C GLU A 2 -0.32 -27.48 -9.30
N ASN A 3 0.39 -28.54 -8.98
CA ASN A 3 1.64 -28.58 -8.26
C ASN A 3 1.88 -27.36 -7.36
N ALA A 4 1.04 -27.24 -6.35
CA ALA A 4 1.44 -26.44 -5.23
C ALA A 4 2.72 -27.07 -4.70
N ASP A 5 3.82 -26.36 -4.90
CA ASP A 5 5.01 -26.60 -4.11
C ASP A 5 4.55 -26.85 -2.68
N PRO A 6 4.95 -27.94 -2.02
CA PRO A 6 4.60 -28.17 -0.62
C PRO A 6 4.92 -26.96 0.26
N ASP A 7 5.91 -26.15 -0.11
CA ASP A 7 6.23 -24.89 0.56
C ASP A 7 5.27 -23.75 0.19
N TYR A 8 4.51 -23.86 -0.89
CA TYR A 8 3.55 -22.84 -1.32
C TYR A 8 2.38 -22.69 -0.33
N PHE A 9 1.95 -23.79 0.29
CA PHE A 9 0.92 -23.79 1.32
C PHE A 9 1.47 -23.96 2.75
N GLY A 10 2.74 -24.24 2.89
CA GLY A 10 3.34 -24.74 4.13
C GLY A 10 3.84 -23.69 5.11
N ARG A 11 3.91 -22.42 4.73
CA ARG A 11 4.34 -21.36 5.65
C ARG A 11 3.18 -20.93 6.53
N ASP A 12 3.44 -20.84 7.83
CA ASP A 12 2.53 -20.16 8.76
C ASP A 12 2.51 -18.67 8.42
N THR A 13 1.45 -18.24 7.73
CA THR A 13 1.23 -16.83 7.36
C THR A 13 0.22 -16.15 8.28
N GLY A 14 -0.18 -16.80 9.35
CA GLY A 14 -1.17 -16.31 10.30
C GLY A 14 -2.54 -16.98 10.15
N ASP A 15 -3.48 -16.53 10.94
CA ASP A 15 -4.85 -17.07 11.02
C ASP A 15 -5.78 -16.36 10.03
N ALA A 16 -6.23 -17.08 9.00
CA ALA A 16 -7.20 -16.59 8.02
C ALA A 16 -8.55 -16.20 8.65
N GLY A 17 -8.92 -16.81 9.78
CA GLY A 17 -10.14 -16.50 10.49
C GLY A 17 -10.19 -15.09 11.11
N LYS A 18 -9.06 -14.39 11.16
CA LYS A 18 -8.99 -13.00 11.63
C LYS A 18 -9.29 -11.97 10.54
N ASP A 19 -9.37 -12.40 9.30
CA ASP A 19 -9.72 -11.55 8.17
C ASP A 19 -11.23 -11.57 7.89
N ASP A 20 -11.71 -10.53 7.20
CA ASP A 20 -13.07 -10.40 6.71
C ASP A 20 -13.00 -10.06 5.21
N PRO A 21 -13.49 -10.94 4.31
CA PRO A 21 -13.43 -10.68 2.86
C PRO A 21 -14.33 -9.52 2.41
N ARG A 22 -15.19 -9.01 3.28
CA ARG A 22 -16.07 -7.84 3.03
C ARG A 22 -16.78 -7.88 1.67
N ASN A 23 -17.42 -8.99 1.40
CA ASN A 23 -18.18 -9.24 0.17
C ASN A 23 -19.63 -9.66 0.47
N ALA A 24 -20.19 -9.19 1.56
CA ALA A 24 -21.59 -9.46 1.91
C ALA A 24 -22.54 -8.83 0.90
N ASP A 25 -23.66 -9.49 0.69
CA ASP A 25 -24.76 -9.02 -0.13
C ASP A 25 -25.81 -8.27 0.74
N ASP A 26 -26.82 -7.71 0.09
CA ASP A 26 -27.93 -7.01 0.75
C ASP A 26 -27.48 -5.79 1.56
N ILE A 27 -26.61 -5.00 0.96
CA ILE A 27 -26.08 -3.76 1.53
C ILE A 27 -26.92 -2.55 1.13
N GLY A 28 -26.65 -1.40 1.75
CA GLY A 28 -27.35 -0.15 1.45
C GLY A 28 -26.99 0.48 0.11
N GLU A 29 -27.55 1.66 -0.16
CA GLU A 29 -27.36 2.37 -1.43
C GLU A 29 -25.97 3.01 -1.59
N ASN A 30 -25.20 3.14 -0.51
CA ASN A 30 -23.89 3.79 -0.48
C ASN A 30 -22.81 2.77 -0.18
N GLU A 31 -21.88 2.57 -1.11
CA GLU A 31 -20.75 1.65 -0.94
C GLU A 31 -19.43 2.37 -1.05
N LEU A 32 -18.53 2.08 -0.11
CA LEU A 32 -17.12 2.41 -0.17
C LEU A 32 -16.33 1.15 -0.50
N LEU A 33 -15.90 1.03 -1.76
CA LEU A 33 -15.14 -0.12 -2.23
C LEU A 33 -13.65 0.14 -2.06
N VAL A 34 -13.04 -0.58 -1.15
CA VAL A 34 -11.59 -0.52 -0.90
C VAL A 34 -10.90 -1.51 -1.83
N VAL A 35 -10.03 -0.99 -2.70
CA VAL A 35 -9.34 -1.77 -3.72
C VAL A 35 -7.86 -1.87 -3.38
N SER A 36 -7.39 -3.09 -3.21
CA SER A 36 -6.01 -3.41 -2.90
C SER A 36 -5.43 -4.37 -3.93
N PHE A 37 -4.12 -4.33 -4.14
CA PHE A 37 -3.43 -5.41 -4.87
C PHE A 37 -3.68 -6.74 -4.17
N GLY A 38 -3.55 -6.76 -2.86
CA GLY A 38 -3.79 -7.91 -2.01
C GLY A 38 -2.51 -8.53 -1.49
N THR A 39 -2.67 -9.43 -0.55
CA THR A 39 -1.59 -10.27 -0.03
C THR A 39 -2.12 -11.63 0.38
N SER A 40 -1.31 -12.66 0.17
CA SER A 40 -1.60 -14.02 0.65
C SER A 40 -1.15 -14.27 2.09
N PHE A 41 -0.40 -13.35 2.68
CA PHE A 41 0.01 -13.42 4.09
C PHE A 41 -1.17 -13.06 4.98
N ASN A 42 -1.71 -14.04 5.70
CA ASN A 42 -2.90 -13.88 6.53
C ASN A 42 -2.74 -12.82 7.62
N GLY A 43 -1.58 -12.79 8.27
CA GLY A 43 -1.27 -11.79 9.30
C GLY A 43 -1.24 -10.37 8.74
N SER A 44 -0.57 -10.16 7.61
CA SER A 44 -0.49 -8.86 6.93
C SER A 44 -1.86 -8.43 6.41
N ARG A 45 -2.64 -9.35 5.84
CA ARG A 45 -3.98 -9.03 5.34
C ARG A 45 -4.91 -8.57 6.46
N ALA A 46 -4.89 -9.26 7.59
CA ALA A 46 -5.71 -8.89 8.75
C ALA A 46 -5.22 -7.60 9.43
N ALA A 47 -3.91 -7.37 9.51
CA ALA A 47 -3.37 -6.18 10.17
C ALA A 47 -3.45 -4.94 9.30
N ASP A 48 -3.05 -5.04 8.04
CA ASP A 48 -2.87 -3.89 7.15
C ASP A 48 -4.14 -3.58 6.35
N ILE A 49 -4.60 -4.52 5.52
CA ILE A 49 -5.75 -4.28 4.63
C ILE A 49 -7.03 -4.18 5.45
N LYS A 50 -7.31 -5.18 6.27
CA LYS A 50 -8.49 -5.14 7.17
C LYS A 50 -8.42 -3.93 8.11
N GLY A 51 -7.23 -3.57 8.60
CA GLY A 51 -7.04 -2.40 9.44
C GLY A 51 -7.48 -1.09 8.75
N ILE A 52 -7.13 -0.91 7.48
CA ILE A 52 -7.58 0.22 6.67
C ILE A 52 -9.10 0.19 6.47
N GLU A 53 -9.64 -0.97 6.12
CA GLU A 53 -11.08 -1.15 5.90
C GLU A 53 -11.89 -0.88 7.17
N ASP A 54 -11.42 -1.38 8.31
CA ASP A 54 -12.05 -1.15 9.61
C ASP A 54 -12.03 0.33 10.00
N ALA A 55 -10.92 1.02 9.76
CA ALA A 55 -10.80 2.46 10.01
C ALA A 55 -11.74 3.28 9.12
N LEU A 56 -11.88 2.92 7.85
CA LEU A 56 -12.82 3.55 6.93
C LEU A 56 -14.27 3.29 7.34
N GLN A 57 -14.60 2.06 7.76
CA GLN A 57 -15.94 1.75 8.24
C GLN A 57 -16.30 2.53 9.52
N ALA A 58 -15.36 2.72 10.42
CA ALA A 58 -15.54 3.51 11.61
C ALA A 58 -15.73 5.01 11.29
N ALA A 59 -15.00 5.52 10.30
CA ALA A 59 -15.09 6.91 9.86
C ALA A 59 -16.39 7.20 9.08
N TYR A 60 -16.90 6.22 8.35
CA TYR A 60 -18.07 6.35 7.48
C TYR A 60 -19.12 5.27 7.81
N PRO A 61 -19.77 5.33 9.00
CA PRO A 61 -20.65 4.26 9.46
C PRO A 61 -21.91 4.09 8.61
N ASP A 62 -22.31 5.10 7.85
CA ASP A 62 -23.48 5.07 6.97
C ASP A 62 -23.16 4.49 5.58
N TRP A 63 -21.91 4.17 5.31
CA TRP A 63 -21.45 3.55 4.08
C TRP A 63 -21.12 2.07 4.32
N SER A 64 -21.41 1.24 3.32
CA SER A 64 -21.01 -0.16 3.37
C SER A 64 -19.59 -0.31 2.82
N VAL A 65 -18.62 -0.61 3.67
CA VAL A 65 -17.24 -0.85 3.26
C VAL A 65 -17.11 -2.26 2.73
N ARG A 66 -16.62 -2.38 1.50
CA ARG A 66 -16.43 -3.65 0.77
C ARG A 66 -15.02 -3.72 0.21
N ARG A 67 -14.60 -4.92 -0.17
CA ARG A 67 -13.23 -5.21 -0.61
C ARG A 67 -13.21 -5.73 -2.03
N ALA A 68 -12.18 -5.32 -2.80
CA ALA A 68 -11.72 -6.01 -3.99
C ALA A 68 -10.20 -6.12 -4.01
N PHE A 69 -9.68 -7.23 -4.53
CA PHE A 69 -8.27 -7.38 -4.84
C PHE A 69 -8.06 -7.34 -6.36
N THR A 70 -6.95 -6.77 -6.80
CA THR A 70 -6.59 -6.72 -8.22
C THR A 70 -5.74 -7.90 -8.65
N ALA A 71 -4.96 -8.50 -7.74
CA ALA A 71 -4.09 -9.63 -8.05
C ALA A 71 -4.86 -10.97 -8.01
N GLN A 72 -5.26 -11.46 -9.18
CA GLN A 72 -6.00 -12.72 -9.28
C GLN A 72 -5.23 -13.92 -8.73
N ILE A 73 -3.91 -13.93 -8.88
CA ILE A 73 -3.05 -14.99 -8.33
C ILE A 73 -3.15 -15.06 -6.80
N ILE A 74 -3.23 -13.94 -6.14
CA ILE A 74 -3.40 -13.86 -4.68
C ILE A 74 -4.78 -14.35 -4.27
N ILE A 75 -5.83 -13.92 -4.97
CA ILE A 75 -7.20 -14.38 -4.74
C ILE A 75 -7.28 -15.90 -4.82
N ASN A 76 -6.72 -16.48 -5.88
CA ASN A 76 -6.72 -17.90 -6.10
C ASN A 76 -5.93 -18.66 -5.01
N HIS A 77 -4.80 -18.13 -4.62
CA HIS A 77 -3.96 -18.71 -3.57
C HIS A 77 -4.68 -18.76 -2.22
N VAL A 78 -5.26 -17.64 -1.81
CA VAL A 78 -6.00 -17.56 -0.53
C VAL A 78 -7.20 -18.51 -0.54
N GLN A 79 -7.94 -18.56 -1.64
CA GLN A 79 -9.08 -19.48 -1.76
C GLN A 79 -8.65 -20.95 -1.72
N ALA A 80 -7.59 -21.31 -2.40
CA ALA A 80 -7.10 -22.69 -2.44
C ALA A 80 -6.56 -23.16 -1.08
N ARG A 81 -5.86 -22.29 -0.37
CA ARG A 81 -5.25 -22.61 0.92
C ARG A 81 -6.24 -22.56 2.09
N ASP A 82 -7.04 -21.49 2.16
CA ASP A 82 -7.85 -21.16 3.33
C ASP A 82 -9.37 -21.24 3.06
N GLY A 83 -9.78 -21.42 1.80
CA GLY A 83 -11.19 -21.41 1.42
C GLY A 83 -11.85 -20.04 1.47
N GLU A 84 -11.10 -18.97 1.75
CA GLU A 84 -11.58 -17.60 1.79
C GLU A 84 -11.77 -17.08 0.36
N LYS A 85 -12.96 -16.55 0.08
CA LYS A 85 -13.32 -16.00 -1.24
C LYS A 85 -13.27 -14.49 -1.21
N ILE A 86 -12.31 -13.94 -1.95
CA ILE A 86 -12.12 -12.49 -2.09
C ILE A 86 -12.52 -12.11 -3.51
N ASP A 87 -13.31 -11.06 -3.66
CA ASP A 87 -13.73 -10.56 -4.96
C ASP A 87 -12.57 -9.91 -5.71
N ASN A 88 -12.49 -10.17 -7.01
CA ASN A 88 -11.73 -9.31 -7.93
C ASN A 88 -12.57 -8.06 -8.29
N MET A 89 -12.03 -7.18 -9.14
CA MET A 89 -12.72 -5.94 -9.52
C MET A 89 -14.08 -6.21 -10.17
N ASP A 90 -14.14 -7.10 -11.13
CA ASP A 90 -15.39 -7.40 -11.85
C ASP A 90 -16.43 -8.01 -10.90
N GLN A 91 -16.03 -8.94 -10.05
CA GLN A 91 -16.91 -9.56 -9.07
C GLN A 91 -17.46 -8.55 -8.07
N ALA A 92 -16.60 -7.66 -7.56
CA ALA A 92 -16.99 -6.64 -6.60
C ALA A 92 -17.95 -5.62 -7.22
N LEU A 93 -17.68 -5.17 -8.46
CA LEU A 93 -18.53 -4.21 -9.16
C LEU A 93 -19.86 -4.84 -9.58
N ASP A 94 -19.86 -6.08 -10.06
CA ASP A 94 -21.10 -6.83 -10.35
C ASP A 94 -21.93 -7.01 -9.09
N ARG A 95 -21.31 -7.32 -7.96
CA ARG A 95 -21.96 -7.43 -6.66
C ARG A 95 -22.60 -6.13 -6.24
N ALA A 96 -21.90 -5.01 -6.39
CA ALA A 96 -22.44 -3.68 -6.06
C ALA A 96 -23.68 -3.35 -6.90
N VAL A 97 -23.64 -3.66 -8.20
CA VAL A 97 -24.79 -3.47 -9.09
C VAL A 97 -25.97 -4.36 -8.64
N ALA A 98 -25.72 -5.64 -8.36
CA ALA A 98 -26.72 -6.59 -7.92
C ALA A 98 -27.36 -6.20 -6.57
N ASN A 99 -26.59 -5.59 -5.68
CA ASN A 99 -27.05 -5.09 -4.38
C ASN A 99 -27.85 -3.77 -4.46
N GLY A 100 -27.94 -3.17 -5.65
CA GLY A 100 -28.67 -1.92 -5.84
C GLY A 100 -27.93 -0.68 -5.30
N VAL A 101 -26.60 -0.72 -5.24
CA VAL A 101 -25.78 0.43 -4.88
C VAL A 101 -26.02 1.56 -5.86
N LYS A 102 -26.29 2.76 -5.35
CA LYS A 102 -26.47 3.98 -6.14
C LYS A 102 -25.25 4.86 -6.16
N ASN A 103 -24.61 4.99 -5.01
CA ASN A 103 -23.43 5.84 -4.85
C ASN A 103 -22.22 4.97 -4.50
N LEU A 104 -21.25 4.96 -5.41
CA LEU A 104 -20.01 4.20 -5.26
C LEU A 104 -18.83 5.15 -5.10
N VAL A 105 -18.09 4.97 -4.01
CA VAL A 105 -16.77 5.58 -3.82
C VAL A 105 -15.75 4.46 -3.84
N VAL A 106 -14.74 4.60 -4.69
CA VAL A 106 -13.63 3.63 -4.79
C VAL A 106 -12.41 4.22 -4.10
N GLN A 107 -11.94 3.55 -3.07
CA GLN A 107 -10.75 3.92 -2.32
C GLN A 107 -9.62 2.94 -2.62
N PRO A 108 -8.63 3.33 -3.44
CA PRO A 108 -7.45 2.50 -3.61
C PRO A 108 -6.58 2.52 -2.35
N THR A 109 -5.93 1.40 -2.05
CA THR A 109 -4.86 1.33 -1.05
C THR A 109 -3.48 1.39 -1.71
N HIS A 110 -3.42 1.65 -3.00
CA HIS A 110 -2.18 1.81 -3.76
C HIS A 110 -1.36 2.97 -3.18
N LEU A 111 -0.05 2.81 -3.20
CA LEU A 111 0.85 3.85 -2.70
C LEU A 111 0.82 5.09 -3.61
N MET A 112 0.77 4.87 -4.93
CA MET A 112 0.92 5.94 -5.94
C MET A 112 0.07 5.67 -7.19
N HIS A 113 0.01 6.66 -8.08
CA HIS A 113 -0.61 6.56 -9.41
C HIS A 113 0.23 5.70 -10.36
N GLY A 114 0.39 4.42 -10.06
CA GLY A 114 1.10 3.47 -10.90
C GLY A 114 0.20 2.74 -11.90
N ALA A 115 0.75 1.73 -12.58
CA ALA A 115 0.02 0.94 -13.58
C ALA A 115 -1.22 0.26 -13.00
N GLU A 116 -1.12 -0.26 -11.78
CA GLU A 116 -2.25 -0.93 -11.11
C GLU A 116 -3.38 0.04 -10.77
N TYR A 117 -3.07 1.26 -10.38
CA TYR A 117 -4.06 2.30 -10.18
C TYR A 117 -4.77 2.65 -11.50
N ASP A 118 -4.03 2.79 -12.60
CA ASP A 118 -4.59 3.05 -13.93
C ASP A 118 -5.55 1.94 -14.37
N GLU A 119 -5.16 0.67 -14.21
CA GLU A 119 -6.00 -0.49 -14.52
C GLU A 119 -7.28 -0.52 -13.67
N MET A 120 -7.17 -0.18 -12.38
CA MET A 120 -8.33 -0.05 -11.50
C MET A 120 -9.30 1.01 -12.01
N CYS A 121 -8.79 2.18 -12.38
CA CYS A 121 -9.62 3.26 -12.93
C CYS A 121 -10.34 2.83 -14.22
N GLU A 122 -9.65 2.14 -15.11
CA GLU A 122 -10.25 1.61 -16.35
C GLU A 122 -11.37 0.62 -16.06
N ALA A 123 -11.18 -0.27 -15.10
CA ALA A 123 -12.22 -1.23 -14.69
C ALA A 123 -13.46 -0.51 -14.14
N VAL A 124 -13.26 0.50 -13.28
CA VAL A 124 -14.37 1.28 -12.71
C VAL A 124 -15.13 2.06 -13.79
N GLU A 125 -14.42 2.64 -14.76
CA GLU A 125 -15.07 3.40 -15.85
C GLU A 125 -16.06 2.57 -16.67
N GLN A 126 -15.82 1.28 -16.84
CA GLN A 126 -16.73 0.37 -17.53
C GLN A 126 -18.07 0.17 -16.80
N TYR A 127 -18.11 0.46 -15.51
CA TYR A 127 -19.32 0.33 -14.67
C TYR A 127 -19.95 1.67 -14.31
N ARG A 128 -19.36 2.81 -14.70
CA ARG A 128 -19.79 4.14 -14.26
C ARG A 128 -21.28 4.41 -14.49
N ASP A 129 -21.82 3.98 -15.62
CA ASP A 129 -23.21 4.17 -15.99
C ASP A 129 -24.19 3.26 -15.24
N LYS A 130 -23.70 2.32 -14.44
CA LYS A 130 -24.51 1.43 -13.60
C LYS A 130 -24.88 2.05 -12.26
N PHE A 131 -24.28 3.19 -11.89
CA PHE A 131 -24.48 3.87 -10.64
C PHE A 131 -24.95 5.31 -10.85
N ASP A 132 -25.64 5.89 -9.86
CA ASP A 132 -26.04 7.30 -9.90
C ASP A 132 -24.83 8.22 -9.76
N SER A 133 -23.87 7.82 -8.94
CA SER A 133 -22.58 8.52 -8.81
C SER A 133 -21.43 7.55 -8.57
N VAL A 134 -20.28 7.88 -9.14
CA VAL A 134 -19.01 7.16 -8.93
C VAL A 134 -17.91 8.18 -8.70
N ALA A 135 -17.18 8.04 -7.60
CA ALA A 135 -15.98 8.80 -7.31
C ALA A 135 -14.82 7.84 -7.04
N ILE A 136 -13.64 8.18 -7.54
CA ILE A 136 -12.41 7.45 -7.29
C ILE A 136 -11.50 8.35 -6.46
N ALA A 137 -11.12 7.88 -5.27
CA ALA A 137 -10.22 8.60 -4.40
C ALA A 137 -8.76 8.45 -4.85
N GLU A 138 -7.92 9.37 -4.38
CA GLU A 138 -6.49 9.34 -4.65
C GLU A 138 -5.78 8.20 -3.92
N PRO A 139 -4.64 7.70 -4.47
CA PRO A 139 -3.73 6.83 -3.74
C PRO A 139 -3.14 7.53 -2.51
N LEU A 140 -2.46 6.77 -1.65
CA LEU A 140 -1.90 7.29 -0.40
C LEU A 140 -0.99 8.52 -0.59
N LEU A 141 -0.12 8.51 -1.60
CA LEU A 141 0.79 9.62 -1.90
C LEU A 141 0.16 10.75 -2.74
N GLY A 142 -1.13 10.62 -3.08
CA GLY A 142 -1.85 11.62 -3.86
C GLY A 142 -1.34 11.75 -5.30
N GLU A 143 -1.52 12.91 -5.90
CA GLU A 143 -1.06 13.18 -7.27
C GLU A 143 0.46 13.12 -7.39
N VAL A 144 0.95 12.69 -8.56
CA VAL A 144 2.39 12.55 -8.83
C VAL A 144 3.10 13.91 -8.90
N GLY A 145 2.45 14.94 -9.43
CA GLY A 145 3.10 16.23 -9.69
C GLY A 145 3.98 16.19 -10.93
N GLU A 146 4.65 17.33 -11.21
CA GLU A 146 5.43 17.51 -12.44
C GLU A 146 6.86 16.95 -12.34
N ASP A 147 7.50 17.12 -11.19
CA ASP A 147 8.87 16.67 -10.98
C ASP A 147 9.17 16.42 -9.47
N ALA A 148 10.42 16.00 -9.17
CA ALA A 148 10.84 15.67 -7.82
C ALA A 148 10.88 16.86 -6.85
N THR A 149 10.80 18.09 -7.32
CA THR A 149 10.82 19.28 -6.46
C THR A 149 9.43 19.74 -6.05
N VAL A 150 8.40 19.28 -6.77
CA VAL A 150 7.00 19.62 -6.50
C VAL A 150 6.36 18.48 -5.70
N ILE A 151 6.15 18.72 -4.42
CA ILE A 151 5.52 17.76 -3.51
C ILE A 151 4.16 18.26 -3.04
N ASN A 152 3.24 17.34 -2.82
CA ASN A 152 1.92 17.65 -2.28
C ASN A 152 1.85 17.41 -0.76
N ALA A 153 0.75 17.85 -0.14
CA ALA A 153 0.53 17.69 1.29
C ALA A 153 0.42 16.22 1.73
N ASP A 154 -0.07 15.34 0.87
CA ASP A 154 -0.18 13.90 1.17
C ASP A 154 1.20 13.27 1.36
N LYS A 155 2.16 13.60 0.50
CA LYS A 155 3.54 13.12 0.64
C LYS A 155 4.23 13.63 1.91
N GLU A 156 4.01 14.90 2.24
CA GLU A 156 4.53 15.47 3.50
C GLU A 156 3.93 14.77 4.72
N ALA A 157 2.62 14.53 4.71
CA ALA A 157 1.93 13.85 5.80
C ALA A 157 2.43 12.41 5.97
N VAL A 158 2.58 11.67 4.88
CA VAL A 158 3.13 10.31 4.88
C VAL A 158 4.57 10.31 5.37
N ALA A 159 5.41 11.22 4.86
CA ALA A 159 6.80 11.34 5.28
C ALA A 159 6.92 11.59 6.79
N ALA A 160 6.13 12.48 7.33
CA ALA A 160 6.10 12.77 8.77
C ALA A 160 5.64 11.55 9.59
N ALA A 161 4.55 10.90 9.16
CA ALA A 161 3.97 9.77 9.88
C ALA A 161 4.88 8.54 9.92
N ILE A 162 5.44 8.14 8.78
CA ILE A 162 6.33 6.96 8.72
C ILE A 162 7.65 7.20 9.46
N THR A 163 8.18 8.42 9.40
CA THR A 163 9.39 8.79 10.13
C THR A 163 9.14 8.77 11.63
N ALA A 164 8.06 9.36 12.11
CA ALA A 164 7.71 9.35 13.53
C ALA A 164 7.55 7.92 14.07
N GLU A 165 6.92 7.03 13.33
CA GLU A 165 6.73 5.65 13.76
C GLU A 165 8.06 4.87 13.77
N ALA A 166 8.90 5.03 12.75
CA ALA A 166 10.20 4.37 12.69
C ALA A 166 11.14 4.83 13.82
N VAL A 167 11.16 6.12 14.09
CA VAL A 167 11.94 6.73 15.17
C VAL A 167 11.50 6.20 16.53
N LYS A 168 10.20 6.18 16.79
CA LYS A 168 9.60 5.65 18.01
C LYS A 168 9.93 4.16 18.21
N THR A 169 9.74 3.35 17.18
CA THR A 169 10.03 1.92 17.22
C THR A 169 11.50 1.64 17.48
N ALA A 170 12.40 2.48 16.98
CA ALA A 170 13.83 2.40 17.22
C ALA A 170 14.26 2.89 18.62
N GLY A 171 13.35 3.49 19.38
CA GLY A 171 13.62 3.96 20.73
C GLY A 171 14.22 5.34 20.83
N TYR A 172 14.12 6.15 19.77
CA TYR A 172 14.56 7.56 19.79
C TYR A 172 13.39 8.51 20.02
N ASP A 173 13.66 9.68 20.58
CA ASP A 173 12.66 10.72 20.81
C ASP A 173 12.24 11.40 19.50
N ASP A 174 13.21 11.63 18.61
CA ASP A 174 13.00 12.23 17.28
C ASP A 174 14.09 11.81 16.29
N ALA A 175 13.93 12.20 15.03
CA ALA A 175 14.88 11.89 13.97
C ALA A 175 16.26 12.50 14.24
N ALA A 176 16.31 13.68 14.83
CA ALA A 176 17.56 14.36 15.18
C ALA A 176 18.35 13.60 16.25
N ALA A 177 17.67 13.04 17.25
CA ALA A 177 18.30 12.18 18.27
C ALA A 177 18.90 10.92 17.65
N ALA A 178 18.21 10.30 16.70
CA ALA A 178 18.72 9.16 15.95
C ALA A 178 19.96 9.54 15.11
N ALA A 179 19.92 10.68 14.42
CA ALA A 179 21.04 11.19 13.64
C ALA A 179 22.27 11.46 14.50
N ALA A 180 22.10 12.04 15.69
CA ALA A 180 23.16 12.28 16.66
C ALA A 180 23.83 10.98 17.13
N ASP A 181 23.08 9.87 17.17
CA ASP A 181 23.59 8.53 17.47
C ASP A 181 24.16 7.79 16.24
N GLY A 182 24.27 8.46 15.11
CA GLY A 182 24.79 7.89 13.85
C GLY A 182 23.82 6.99 13.14
N THR A 183 22.52 7.06 13.42
CA THR A 183 21.49 6.22 12.86
C THR A 183 20.75 6.91 11.72
N ALA A 184 20.69 6.25 10.57
CA ALA A 184 19.87 6.60 9.41
C ALA A 184 18.70 5.62 9.26
N PHE A 185 17.63 6.10 8.67
CA PHE A 185 16.46 5.29 8.29
C PHE A 185 16.41 5.20 6.77
N VAL A 186 16.18 4.00 6.26
CA VAL A 186 15.97 3.77 4.84
C VAL A 186 14.56 3.18 4.67
N PHE A 187 13.71 3.89 3.95
CA PHE A 187 12.38 3.40 3.56
C PHE A 187 12.47 2.82 2.16
N MET A 188 12.23 1.51 2.06
CA MET A 188 12.32 0.75 0.81
C MET A 188 10.94 0.52 0.22
N GLY A 189 10.70 1.12 -0.94
CA GLY A 189 9.55 0.81 -1.78
C GLY A 189 9.86 -0.33 -2.76
N HIS A 190 8.85 -0.75 -3.50
CA HIS A 190 9.00 -1.76 -4.55
C HIS A 190 9.88 -1.23 -5.70
N GLY A 191 9.58 -0.02 -6.14
CA GLY A 191 10.11 0.54 -7.37
C GLY A 191 9.18 0.27 -8.56
N THR A 192 9.28 1.07 -9.59
CA THR A 192 8.48 0.92 -10.81
C THR A 192 9.14 1.63 -11.99
N SER A 193 9.02 1.04 -13.18
CA SER A 193 9.38 1.70 -14.44
C SER A 193 8.30 2.66 -14.95
N HIS A 194 7.09 2.64 -14.37
CA HIS A 194 6.01 3.58 -14.66
C HIS A 194 6.45 5.03 -14.40
N THR A 195 5.84 5.99 -15.09
CA THR A 195 6.12 7.42 -14.89
C THR A 195 5.89 7.89 -13.45
N ALA A 196 5.05 7.19 -12.69
CA ALA A 196 4.84 7.43 -11.26
C ALA A 196 6.09 7.21 -10.39
N LYS A 197 7.17 6.64 -10.93
CA LYS A 197 8.45 6.45 -10.22
C LYS A 197 9.01 7.73 -9.60
N VAL A 198 8.68 8.88 -10.14
CA VAL A 198 9.06 10.19 -9.60
C VAL A 198 8.53 10.39 -8.17
N SER A 199 7.48 9.69 -7.76
CA SER A 199 6.94 9.73 -6.41
C SER A 199 7.99 9.33 -5.35
N TYR A 200 8.91 8.42 -5.66
CA TYR A 200 10.01 8.08 -4.76
C TYR A 200 10.98 9.25 -4.58
N SER A 201 11.33 9.94 -5.65
CA SER A 201 12.18 11.14 -5.60
C SER A 201 11.46 12.28 -4.87
N GLN A 202 10.16 12.43 -5.07
CA GLN A 202 9.33 13.41 -4.34
C GLN A 202 9.28 13.10 -2.84
N MET A 203 9.21 11.82 -2.46
CA MET A 203 9.27 11.42 -1.04
C MET A 203 10.61 11.77 -0.42
N GLN A 204 11.73 11.61 -1.15
CA GLN A 204 13.04 12.05 -0.68
C GLN A 204 13.08 13.57 -0.50
N THR A 205 12.51 14.32 -1.41
CA THR A 205 12.38 15.78 -1.29
C THR A 205 11.53 16.16 -0.07
N ALA A 206 10.43 15.46 0.17
CA ALA A 206 9.58 15.68 1.35
C ALA A 206 10.36 15.45 2.66
N MET A 207 11.17 14.39 2.74
CA MET A 207 12.02 14.13 3.91
C MET A 207 13.01 15.28 4.16
N GLN A 208 13.64 15.78 3.11
CA GLN A 208 14.56 16.91 3.20
C GLN A 208 13.85 18.21 3.61
N THR A 209 12.69 18.48 3.05
CA THR A 209 11.87 19.66 3.39
C THR A 209 11.45 19.65 4.85
N LEU A 210 11.16 18.48 5.40
CA LEU A 210 10.82 18.30 6.83
C LEU A 210 12.04 18.29 7.76
N GLY A 211 13.25 18.39 7.21
CA GLY A 211 14.49 18.41 7.99
C GLY A 211 14.98 17.03 8.45
N TYR A 212 14.51 15.95 7.82
CA TYR A 212 14.94 14.59 8.13
C TYR A 212 16.16 14.19 7.29
N ASP A 213 17.33 14.77 7.62
CA ASP A 213 18.57 14.57 6.87
C ASP A 213 19.11 13.14 6.93
N ASN A 214 18.68 12.36 7.91
CA ASN A 214 19.04 10.96 8.10
C ASN A 214 18.00 9.97 7.59
N VAL A 215 17.06 10.40 6.76
CA VAL A 215 16.04 9.55 6.15
C VAL A 215 16.24 9.49 4.65
N PHE A 216 16.34 8.27 4.12
CA PHE A 216 16.64 7.96 2.72
C PHE A 216 15.53 7.09 2.13
N ILE A 217 15.24 7.31 0.85
CA ILE A 217 14.28 6.51 0.09
C ILE A 217 15.03 5.58 -0.84
N GLY A 218 14.70 4.30 -0.77
CA GLY A 218 15.23 3.28 -1.66
C GLY A 218 14.11 2.47 -2.32
N THR A 219 14.47 1.65 -3.31
CA THR A 219 13.56 0.70 -3.95
C THR A 219 14.23 -0.64 -4.17
N VAL A 220 13.44 -1.71 -4.12
CA VAL A 220 13.91 -3.08 -4.35
C VAL A 220 14.35 -3.26 -5.80
N GLU A 221 13.59 -2.71 -6.76
CA GLU A 221 13.87 -2.85 -8.19
C GLU A 221 14.91 -1.84 -8.73
N GLY A 222 15.28 -0.83 -7.93
CA GLY A 222 16.21 0.20 -8.37
C GLY A 222 15.66 1.15 -9.42
N GLU A 223 14.37 1.41 -9.39
CA GLU A 223 13.66 2.35 -10.26
C GLU A 223 12.93 3.42 -9.41
N PRO A 224 13.37 4.69 -9.42
CA PRO A 224 14.51 5.28 -10.19
C PRO A 224 15.90 4.74 -9.77
N GLU A 225 16.88 4.84 -10.66
CA GLU A 225 18.25 4.29 -10.45
C GLU A 225 18.91 4.78 -9.15
N ASP A 226 18.73 6.04 -8.79
CA ASP A 226 19.28 6.62 -7.57
C ASP A 226 18.66 6.09 -6.26
N THR A 227 17.61 5.31 -6.38
CA THR A 227 16.95 4.60 -5.27
C THR A 227 17.40 3.13 -5.16
N ALA A 228 18.26 2.65 -6.07
CA ALA A 228 18.81 1.31 -5.98
C ALA A 228 19.55 1.12 -4.65
N CYS A 229 19.51 -0.09 -4.11
CA CYS A 229 20.09 -0.41 -2.80
C CYS A 229 21.55 0.06 -2.67
N ASP A 230 22.36 -0.21 -3.68
CA ASP A 230 23.78 0.19 -3.70
C ASP A 230 23.94 1.71 -3.64
N ALA A 231 23.15 2.43 -4.43
CA ALA A 231 23.19 3.90 -4.48
C ALA A 231 22.78 4.51 -3.14
N VAL A 232 21.78 3.95 -2.48
CA VAL A 232 21.32 4.42 -1.17
C VAL A 232 22.34 4.13 -0.08
N ILE A 233 22.95 2.95 -0.08
CA ILE A 233 24.02 2.60 0.86
C ILE A 233 25.20 3.57 0.75
N GLU A 234 25.63 3.90 -0.47
CA GLU A 234 26.69 4.88 -0.68
C GLU A 234 26.32 6.27 -0.13
N LYS A 235 25.09 6.73 -0.38
CA LYS A 235 24.61 8.00 0.17
C LYS A 235 24.64 8.03 1.71
N VAL A 236 24.22 6.93 2.35
CA VAL A 236 24.21 6.80 3.81
C VAL A 236 25.65 6.84 4.35
N LYS A 237 26.58 6.14 3.74
CA LYS A 237 28.00 6.15 4.12
C LYS A 237 28.65 7.52 3.93
N GLU A 238 28.44 8.15 2.79
CA GLU A 238 28.97 9.50 2.48
C GLU A 238 28.46 10.55 3.47
N ALA A 239 27.21 10.40 3.95
CA ALA A 239 26.63 11.27 4.96
C ALA A 239 27.18 11.01 6.39
N GLY A 240 27.97 9.94 6.56
CA GLY A 240 28.66 9.64 7.84
C GLY A 240 27.86 8.82 8.83
N TYR A 241 26.73 8.26 8.45
CA TYR A 241 25.94 7.38 9.33
C TYR A 241 26.56 5.98 9.43
N THR A 242 26.49 5.39 10.61
CA THR A 242 27.11 4.10 10.93
C THR A 242 26.13 2.99 11.19
N LYS A 243 24.84 3.33 11.41
CA LYS A 243 23.75 2.41 11.64
C LYS A 243 22.61 2.72 10.67
N VAL A 244 21.96 1.68 10.17
CA VAL A 244 20.82 1.81 9.28
C VAL A 244 19.67 0.99 9.83
N ILE A 245 18.50 1.60 9.87
CA ILE A 245 17.23 0.93 10.15
C ILE A 245 16.43 0.91 8.87
N LEU A 246 16.14 -0.29 8.38
CA LEU A 246 15.35 -0.53 7.19
C LEU A 246 13.88 -0.68 7.54
N ARG A 247 13.02 0.04 6.80
CA ARG A 247 11.56 -0.08 6.89
C ARG A 247 10.95 -0.15 5.50
N PRO A 248 9.86 -0.87 5.32
CA PRO A 248 9.15 -0.88 4.04
C PRO A 248 8.41 0.45 3.81
N LEU A 249 8.45 0.93 2.57
CA LEU A 249 7.57 1.97 2.05
C LEU A 249 6.51 1.28 1.18
N MET A 250 5.60 0.59 1.83
CA MET A 250 4.55 -0.23 1.24
C MET A 250 3.32 -0.15 2.13
N VAL A 251 2.13 -0.15 1.53
CA VAL A 251 0.88 -0.12 2.29
C VAL A 251 0.65 -1.45 3.01
N VAL A 252 1.09 -2.55 2.42
CA VAL A 252 0.93 -3.90 2.98
C VAL A 252 2.25 -4.67 2.92
N ALA A 253 2.55 -5.43 3.96
CA ALA A 253 3.71 -6.32 4.01
C ALA A 253 3.44 -7.59 3.21
N GLY A 254 3.79 -7.56 1.93
CA GLY A 254 3.73 -8.70 1.01
C GLY A 254 5.05 -9.46 0.94
N ASP A 255 5.30 -10.11 -0.20
CA ASP A 255 6.47 -10.95 -0.42
C ASP A 255 7.79 -10.18 -0.25
N HIS A 256 7.91 -9.00 -0.87
CA HIS A 256 9.12 -8.19 -0.78
C HIS A 256 9.45 -7.77 0.65
N ALA A 257 8.46 -7.35 1.43
CA ALA A 257 8.68 -6.95 2.82
C ALA A 257 9.06 -8.14 3.70
N ASN A 258 8.46 -9.30 3.48
CA ASN A 258 8.68 -10.48 4.32
C ASN A 258 9.90 -11.32 3.91
N ASN A 259 10.29 -11.29 2.64
CA ASN A 259 11.36 -12.15 2.12
C ASN A 259 12.60 -11.38 1.68
N ASP A 260 12.45 -10.19 1.09
CA ASP A 260 13.59 -9.45 0.53
C ASP A 260 14.14 -8.40 1.51
N MET A 261 13.32 -7.91 2.42
CA MET A 261 13.69 -6.87 3.39
C MET A 261 13.91 -7.39 4.81
N ALA A 262 13.46 -8.62 5.11
CA ALA A 262 13.52 -9.21 6.45
C ALA A 262 14.91 -9.72 6.84
#